data_9e7dc6d0b09adacdffb96da2a38db213
#
_entry.id   9e7dc6d0b09adacdffb96da2a38db213
#
_cell.length_a   1.000
_cell.length_b   1.000
_cell.length_c   1.000
_cell.angle_alpha   90.00
_cell.angle_beta   90.00
_cell.angle_gamma   90.00
#
_symmetry.space_group_name_H-M   'P 1'
#
loop_
_entity.id
_entity.type
_entity.pdbx_description
1 polymer ?
#
loop_
_entity_poly.entity_id
_entity_poly.type
_entity_poly.pdbx_seq_one_letter_code
_entity_poly.pdbx_strand_id
1 'polypeptide(L)'
;ILPNVYTRLGQMGLFRFEGVTQRSVIIEQAEGVLNLLPTVPLGGPATVANRDLRSMRSFTVPWIPHDDAITPQDIQGVRGFGVADAADPLATVMERKLTRMRVKHAQTREYMEVNALRGVVKDGAGVTLYNYFTEFGLAQLEVDFVLGTATTNVQAKVRTLLRLVEEELKGETMTGVHALVSPEFFDRLIGHAKVEEAYKYYASTGAQPLREDTRRRFPFSGVVFEEYNATVTLSTGGTEKLVPAGEGIAFPLGTLDTFVTYGAPANLIETVNTMGLPIYARQLARPDGSAIEVKTEASILPVNKRPRLAVRIFSSN
;
A
#
# COMPACT_ATOMS: atom_id res chain seq x y z
N ILE A 1 -10.71 24.30 3.27
CA ILE A 1 -11.05 23.04 2.57
C ILE A 1 -9.87 22.09 2.81
N LEU A 2 -10.13 20.96 3.44
CA LEU A 2 -9.13 19.90 3.58
C LEU A 2 -8.94 19.24 2.20
N PRO A 3 -7.69 19.02 1.75
CA PRO A 3 -7.48 18.29 0.52
C PRO A 3 -8.06 16.88 0.67
N ASN A 4 -8.75 16.40 -0.34
CA ASN A 4 -9.19 15.02 -0.38
C ASN A 4 -7.96 14.16 -0.64
N VAL A 5 -7.56 13.37 0.35
CA VAL A 5 -6.35 12.53 0.26
C VAL A 5 -6.66 11.31 -0.58
N TYR A 6 -5.90 11.13 -1.63
CA TYR A 6 -6.00 9.96 -2.48
C TYR A 6 -5.29 8.76 -1.82
N THR A 7 -6.08 7.87 -1.25
CA THR A 7 -5.61 6.63 -0.59
C THR A 7 -6.04 5.43 -1.43
N ARG A 8 -5.30 5.14 -2.50
CA ARG A 8 -5.73 4.15 -3.48
C ARG A 8 -5.62 2.72 -2.97
N LEU A 9 -4.53 2.37 -2.30
CA LEU A 9 -4.38 1.02 -1.72
C LEU A 9 -5.41 0.77 -0.63
N GLY A 10 -5.69 1.79 0.20
CA GLY A 10 -6.76 1.73 1.18
C GLY A 10 -8.14 1.50 0.57
N GLN A 11 -8.46 2.15 -0.57
CA GLN A 11 -9.71 1.95 -1.31
C GLN A 11 -9.81 0.56 -1.95
N MET A 12 -8.69 0.02 -2.43
CA MET A 12 -8.61 -1.34 -2.97
C MET A 12 -8.70 -2.42 -1.88
N GLY A 13 -8.46 -2.06 -0.62
CA GLY A 13 -8.40 -3.01 0.48
C GLY A 13 -7.25 -4.02 0.32
N LEU A 14 -6.15 -3.63 -0.35
CA LEU A 14 -5.03 -4.52 -0.65
C LEU A 14 -4.37 -5.03 0.63
N PHE A 15 -4.10 -4.12 1.58
CA PHE A 15 -3.52 -4.47 2.87
C PHE A 15 -4.62 -4.74 3.89
N ARG A 16 -4.75 -6.01 4.31
CA ARG A 16 -5.65 -6.38 5.41
C ARG A 16 -5.07 -5.83 6.72
N PHE A 17 -5.90 -5.16 7.52
CA PHE A 17 -5.49 -4.73 8.85
C PHE A 17 -5.62 -5.88 9.86
N GLU A 18 -4.57 -6.07 10.65
CA GLU A 18 -4.52 -7.06 11.73
C GLU A 18 -3.96 -6.43 13.01
N GLY A 19 -4.80 -6.37 14.06
CA GLY A 19 -4.35 -5.89 15.36
C GLY A 19 -3.50 -6.95 16.06
N VAL A 20 -2.41 -6.52 16.69
CA VAL A 20 -1.56 -7.35 17.55
C VAL A 20 -1.52 -6.80 18.95
N THR A 21 -1.22 -7.64 19.93
CA THR A 21 -1.16 -7.23 21.36
C THR A 21 0.21 -6.72 21.77
N GLN A 22 1.24 -6.98 20.97
CA GLN A 22 2.63 -6.58 21.22
C GLN A 22 3.18 -5.75 20.08
N ARG A 23 4.19 -4.95 20.34
CA ARG A 23 4.87 -4.14 19.33
C ARG A 23 5.82 -4.92 18.43
N SER A 24 6.12 -6.16 18.74
CA SER A 24 6.93 -7.03 17.91
C SER A 24 6.04 -8.04 17.19
N VAL A 25 6.17 -8.10 15.87
CA VAL A 25 5.49 -9.06 15.01
C VAL A 25 6.51 -10.09 14.55
N ILE A 26 6.24 -11.36 14.81
CA ILE A 26 7.09 -12.45 14.35
C ILE A 26 6.49 -13.00 13.07
N ILE A 27 7.28 -12.98 12.01
CA ILE A 27 6.90 -13.55 10.71
C ILE A 27 7.71 -14.83 10.54
N GLU A 28 6.99 -15.95 10.41
CA GLU A 28 7.60 -17.23 10.09
C GLU A 28 7.66 -17.38 8.57
N GLN A 29 8.85 -17.60 8.07
CA GLN A 29 9.09 -17.97 6.68
C GLN A 29 9.26 -19.48 6.65
N ALA A 30 8.34 -20.18 5.99
CA ALA A 30 8.47 -21.60 5.68
C ALA A 30 8.84 -21.75 4.20
N GLU A 31 9.96 -22.35 3.90
CA GLU A 31 10.30 -22.77 2.55
C GLU A 31 9.68 -24.16 2.31
N GLY A 32 8.38 -24.18 2.04
CA GLY A 32 7.66 -25.39 1.68
C GLY A 32 7.37 -25.44 0.18
N VAL A 33 7.81 -26.49 -0.50
CA VAL A 33 7.35 -26.83 -1.83
C VAL A 33 6.29 -27.92 -1.68
N LEU A 34 5.08 -27.68 -2.21
CA LEU A 34 4.05 -28.72 -2.30
C LEU A 34 4.52 -29.78 -3.31
N ASN A 35 5.12 -30.84 -2.80
CA ASN A 35 5.55 -31.96 -3.62
C ASN A 35 4.36 -32.88 -3.92
N LEU A 36 4.29 -33.37 -5.15
CA LEU A 36 3.33 -34.40 -5.50
C LEU A 36 3.68 -35.69 -4.76
N LEU A 37 2.65 -36.40 -4.27
CA LEU A 37 2.84 -37.68 -3.61
C LEU A 37 3.04 -38.77 -4.66
N PRO A 38 4.11 -39.60 -4.58
CA PRO A 38 4.28 -40.74 -5.46
C PRO A 38 3.24 -41.81 -5.14
N THR A 39 2.77 -42.51 -6.17
CA THR A 39 1.94 -43.72 -5.97
C THR A 39 2.82 -44.88 -5.55
N VAL A 40 2.40 -45.59 -4.50
CA VAL A 40 3.09 -46.81 -4.03
C VAL A 40 2.15 -48.01 -4.16
N PRO A 41 2.66 -49.21 -4.41
CA PRO A 41 1.83 -50.42 -4.40
C PRO A 41 1.12 -50.61 -3.06
N LEU A 42 -0.01 -51.28 -3.08
CA LEU A 42 -0.79 -51.55 -1.85
C LEU A 42 0.09 -52.30 -0.82
N GLY A 43 0.24 -51.73 0.39
CA GLY A 43 1.12 -52.24 1.42
C GLY A 43 2.58 -51.74 1.36
N GLY A 44 2.94 -50.87 0.43
CA GLY A 44 4.25 -50.23 0.38
C GLY A 44 4.42 -49.15 1.48
N PRO A 45 5.68 -48.78 1.81
CA PRO A 45 5.94 -47.80 2.84
C PRO A 45 5.38 -46.42 2.45
N ALA A 46 4.71 -45.74 3.40
CA ALA A 46 4.21 -44.38 3.22
C ALA A 46 5.38 -43.37 3.08
N THR A 47 5.18 -42.36 2.24
CA THR A 47 6.11 -41.22 2.19
C THR A 47 5.99 -40.39 3.45
N VAL A 48 7.16 -40.10 4.09
CA VAL A 48 7.23 -39.26 5.28
C VAL A 48 7.40 -37.79 4.81
N ALA A 49 6.56 -36.89 5.30
CA ALA A 49 6.71 -35.47 5.04
C ALA A 49 8.00 -34.95 5.66
N ASN A 50 8.86 -34.30 4.86
CA ASN A 50 10.00 -33.57 5.38
C ASN A 50 9.51 -32.36 6.20
N ARG A 51 10.20 -32.10 7.33
CA ARG A 51 9.95 -30.86 8.08
C ARG A 51 10.57 -29.71 7.30
N ASP A 52 9.74 -28.73 6.94
CA ASP A 52 10.20 -27.49 6.31
C ASP A 52 11.13 -26.73 7.28
N LEU A 53 12.21 -26.19 6.74
CA LEU A 53 13.07 -25.27 7.47
C LEU A 53 12.28 -23.97 7.71
N ARG A 54 12.03 -23.66 8.98
CA ARG A 54 11.34 -22.43 9.37
C ARG A 54 12.37 -21.43 9.88
N SER A 55 12.40 -20.26 9.31
CA SER A 55 13.11 -19.09 9.83
C SER A 55 12.11 -18.10 10.43
N MET A 56 12.42 -17.59 11.61
CA MET A 56 11.61 -16.58 12.30
C MET A 56 12.31 -15.24 12.23
N ARG A 57 11.56 -14.19 11.85
CA ARG A 57 12.04 -12.80 11.86
C ARG A 57 11.10 -11.94 12.67
N SER A 58 11.68 -11.09 13.53
CA SER A 58 10.92 -10.18 14.36
C SER A 58 11.01 -8.76 13.80
N PHE A 59 9.85 -8.15 13.61
CA PHE A 59 9.73 -6.76 13.15
C PHE A 59 9.06 -5.94 14.25
N THR A 60 9.64 -4.78 14.55
CA THR A 60 9.04 -3.84 15.52
C THR A 60 8.08 -2.90 14.83
N VAL A 61 6.87 -2.79 15.34
CA VAL A 61 5.85 -1.87 14.82
C VAL A 61 6.22 -0.44 15.24
N PRO A 62 6.44 0.50 14.29
CA PRO A 62 6.77 1.88 14.60
C PRO A 62 5.60 2.61 15.25
N TRP A 63 5.91 3.59 16.08
CA TRP A 63 4.93 4.46 16.73
C TRP A 63 4.92 5.83 16.06
N ILE A 64 3.73 6.29 15.70
CA ILE A 64 3.49 7.52 14.94
C ILE A 64 2.57 8.42 15.77
N PRO A 65 3.11 9.24 16.68
CA PRO A 65 2.33 10.22 17.43
C PRO A 65 2.08 11.48 16.59
N HIS A 66 0.93 12.09 16.80
CA HIS A 66 0.61 13.41 16.27
C HIS A 66 -0.30 14.17 17.23
N ASP A 67 0.21 15.24 17.82
CA ASP A 67 -0.46 16.03 18.82
C ASP A 67 -0.85 17.40 18.27
N ASP A 68 -1.99 17.95 18.72
CA ASP A 68 -2.45 19.31 18.48
C ASP A 68 -3.11 19.84 19.77
N ALA A 69 -3.27 21.14 19.90
CA ALA A 69 -3.93 21.76 21.03
C ALA A 69 -4.98 22.77 20.54
N ILE A 70 -6.10 22.86 21.27
CA ILE A 70 -7.13 23.89 21.10
C ILE A 70 -6.91 24.91 22.17
N THR A 71 -6.56 26.12 21.78
CA THR A 71 -6.37 27.26 22.67
C THR A 71 -7.60 28.18 22.66
N PRO A 72 -7.79 29.05 23.67
CA PRO A 72 -8.86 30.06 23.67
C PRO A 72 -8.85 30.94 22.38
N GLN A 73 -7.66 31.19 21.82
CA GLN A 73 -7.52 31.96 20.55
C GLN A 73 -8.12 31.26 19.36
N ASP A 74 -8.12 29.91 19.33
CA ASP A 74 -8.73 29.13 18.26
C ASP A 74 -10.26 29.23 18.23
N ILE A 75 -10.88 29.65 19.37
CA ILE A 75 -12.31 29.69 19.54
C ILE A 75 -12.81 31.13 19.60
N GLN A 76 -12.03 32.03 20.20
CA GLN A 76 -12.43 33.41 20.43
C GLN A 76 -12.43 34.22 19.13
N GLY A 77 -13.61 34.73 18.75
CA GLY A 77 -13.78 35.57 17.57
C GLY A 77 -13.72 34.84 16.23
N VAL A 78 -13.60 33.49 16.22
CA VAL A 78 -13.65 32.69 15.01
C VAL A 78 -15.10 32.44 14.62
N ARG A 79 -15.51 32.94 13.46
CA ARG A 79 -16.85 32.72 12.89
C ARG A 79 -16.93 31.36 12.20
N GLY A 80 -18.07 30.69 12.32
CA GLY A 80 -18.36 29.48 11.57
C GLY A 80 -18.28 29.73 10.06
N PHE A 81 -17.71 28.80 9.31
CA PHE A 81 -17.54 28.93 7.87
C PHE A 81 -18.93 29.02 7.19
N GLY A 82 -19.22 30.14 6.53
CA GLY A 82 -20.49 30.36 5.84
C GLY A 82 -21.62 30.96 6.69
N VAL A 83 -21.37 31.31 7.96
CA VAL A 83 -22.34 31.96 8.87
C VAL A 83 -21.78 33.31 9.31
N ALA A 84 -22.51 34.40 9.05
CA ALA A 84 -21.99 35.74 9.26
C ALA A 84 -21.81 36.13 10.75
N ASP A 85 -22.61 35.56 11.68
CA ASP A 85 -22.70 36.05 13.06
C ASP A 85 -22.58 34.98 14.18
N ALA A 86 -22.36 33.70 13.87
CA ALA A 86 -22.21 32.68 14.91
C ALA A 86 -20.76 32.39 15.23
N ALA A 87 -20.38 32.40 16.49
CA ALA A 87 -19.08 31.89 16.96
C ALA A 87 -18.97 30.40 16.66
N ASP A 88 -17.79 29.94 16.26
CA ASP A 88 -17.55 28.51 16.01
C ASP A 88 -17.50 27.75 17.34
N PRO A 89 -18.43 26.84 17.64
CA PRO A 89 -18.43 26.13 18.91
C PRO A 89 -17.18 25.26 19.07
N LEU A 90 -16.72 25.08 20.29
CA LEU A 90 -15.57 24.23 20.66
C LEU A 90 -15.64 22.85 19.97
N ALA A 91 -16.82 22.23 19.92
CA ALA A 91 -17.04 20.94 19.29
C ALA A 91 -16.71 20.96 17.80
N THR A 92 -17.09 22.04 17.08
CA THR A 92 -16.81 22.17 15.62
C THR A 92 -15.33 22.37 15.37
N VAL A 93 -14.62 23.16 16.19
CA VAL A 93 -13.17 23.35 16.09
C VAL A 93 -12.45 22.03 16.36
N MET A 94 -12.88 21.29 17.37
CA MET A 94 -12.33 20.00 17.75
C MET A 94 -12.52 18.97 16.63
N GLU A 95 -13.72 18.83 16.10
CA GLU A 95 -14.03 17.91 14.99
C GLU A 95 -13.16 18.22 13.75
N ARG A 96 -13.01 19.51 13.44
CA ARG A 96 -12.17 19.95 12.31
C ARG A 96 -10.69 19.58 12.53
N LYS A 97 -10.16 19.77 13.75
CA LYS A 97 -8.78 19.38 14.09
C LYS A 97 -8.62 17.85 14.04
N LEU A 98 -9.51 17.08 14.65
CA LEU A 98 -9.50 15.61 14.60
C LEU A 98 -9.58 15.08 13.17
N THR A 99 -10.40 15.68 12.33
CA THR A 99 -10.50 15.29 10.91
C THR A 99 -9.18 15.53 10.18
N ARG A 100 -8.50 16.66 10.42
CA ARG A 100 -7.16 16.92 9.86
C ARG A 100 -6.14 15.90 10.31
N MET A 101 -6.13 15.55 11.60
CA MET A 101 -5.21 14.56 12.14
C MET A 101 -5.45 13.17 11.55
N ARG A 102 -6.72 12.75 11.40
CA ARG A 102 -7.08 11.49 10.73
C ARG A 102 -6.60 11.44 9.29
N VAL A 103 -6.76 12.54 8.53
CA VAL A 103 -6.29 12.66 7.15
C VAL A 103 -4.77 12.49 7.06
N LYS A 104 -4.01 13.10 7.99
CA LYS A 104 -2.55 12.94 8.03
C LYS A 104 -2.14 11.50 8.32
N HIS A 105 -2.79 10.83 9.28
CA HIS A 105 -2.53 9.41 9.57
C HIS A 105 -2.87 8.52 8.37
N ALA A 106 -4.00 8.76 7.69
CA ALA A 106 -4.39 8.02 6.49
C ALA A 106 -3.36 8.20 5.36
N GLN A 107 -2.87 9.41 5.15
CA GLN A 107 -1.83 9.69 4.15
C GLN A 107 -0.49 9.01 4.50
N THR A 108 -0.10 9.05 5.77
CA THR A 108 1.11 8.36 6.24
C THR A 108 0.99 6.85 6.06
N ARG A 109 -0.17 6.27 6.37
CA ARG A 109 -0.45 4.86 6.16
C ARG A 109 -0.33 4.48 4.68
N GLU A 110 -0.97 5.22 3.78
CA GLU A 110 -0.90 4.99 2.34
C GLU A 110 0.55 5.04 1.84
N TYR A 111 1.32 6.04 2.29
CA TYR A 111 2.74 6.17 1.97
C TYR A 111 3.54 4.93 2.41
N MET A 112 3.32 4.47 3.63
CA MET A 112 3.98 3.27 4.15
C MET A 112 3.55 2.01 3.39
N GLU A 113 2.27 1.85 3.05
CA GLU A 113 1.73 0.70 2.33
C GLU A 113 2.26 0.64 0.88
N VAL A 114 2.33 1.78 0.17
CA VAL A 114 2.90 1.83 -1.19
C VAL A 114 4.39 1.48 -1.16
N ASN A 115 5.13 1.99 -0.19
CA ASN A 115 6.54 1.64 -0.04
C ASN A 115 6.72 0.17 0.35
N ALA A 116 5.88 -0.38 1.25
CA ALA A 116 5.90 -1.80 1.61
C ALA A 116 5.59 -2.70 0.41
N LEU A 117 4.66 -2.27 -0.45
CA LEU A 117 4.38 -2.95 -1.72
C LEU A 117 5.63 -3.01 -2.60
N ARG A 118 6.42 -1.94 -2.64
CA ARG A 118 7.72 -1.87 -3.33
C ARG A 118 8.86 -2.59 -2.58
N GLY A 119 8.56 -3.21 -1.43
CA GLY A 119 9.49 -3.99 -0.62
C GLY A 119 10.35 -3.19 0.37
N VAL A 120 10.16 -1.87 0.48
CA VAL A 120 10.93 -1.02 1.39
C VAL A 120 9.98 -0.14 2.20
N VAL A 121 9.84 -0.37 3.50
CA VAL A 121 9.01 0.46 4.37
C VAL A 121 9.77 1.71 4.78
N LYS A 122 9.16 2.87 4.55
CA LYS A 122 9.69 4.18 4.96
C LYS A 122 8.75 4.85 5.95
N ASP A 123 9.30 5.65 6.85
CA ASP A 123 8.53 6.51 7.74
C ASP A 123 8.12 7.83 7.07
N GLY A 124 7.36 8.68 7.78
CA GLY A 124 6.94 9.99 7.29
C GLY A 124 8.06 11.00 7.02
N ALA A 125 9.28 10.72 7.44
CA ALA A 125 10.47 11.51 7.14
C ALA A 125 11.24 10.98 5.91
N GLY A 126 10.80 9.86 5.32
CA GLY A 126 11.47 9.21 4.21
C GLY A 126 12.60 8.26 4.62
N VAL A 127 12.77 8.03 5.93
CA VAL A 127 13.80 7.12 6.45
C VAL A 127 13.33 5.67 6.28
N THR A 128 14.20 4.82 5.74
CA THR A 128 13.93 3.39 5.59
C THR A 128 13.90 2.71 6.95
N LEU A 129 12.78 2.12 7.31
CA LEU A 129 12.61 1.30 8.50
C LEU A 129 13.04 -0.14 8.25
N TYR A 130 12.52 -0.73 7.17
CA TYR A 130 12.82 -2.10 6.76
C TYR A 130 12.92 -2.22 5.25
N ASN A 131 13.83 -3.08 4.79
CA ASN A 131 13.91 -3.53 3.41
C ASN A 131 13.62 -5.04 3.36
N TYR A 132 12.44 -5.41 2.91
CA TYR A 132 12.00 -6.80 2.92
C TYR A 132 12.81 -7.71 2.00
N PHE A 133 13.39 -7.19 0.93
CA PHE A 133 14.29 -7.98 0.08
C PHE A 133 15.56 -8.37 0.83
N THR A 134 16.15 -7.43 1.56
CA THR A 134 17.33 -7.70 2.41
C THR A 134 16.98 -8.59 3.59
N GLU A 135 15.85 -8.31 4.26
CA GLU A 135 15.40 -9.08 5.41
C GLU A 135 15.11 -10.54 5.08
N PHE A 136 14.50 -10.81 3.94
CA PHE A 136 14.18 -12.17 3.50
C PHE A 136 15.27 -12.79 2.62
N GLY A 137 16.36 -12.08 2.30
CA GLY A 137 17.44 -12.57 1.44
C GLY A 137 16.99 -12.84 0.00
N LEU A 138 16.07 -12.02 -0.51
CA LEU A 138 15.45 -12.17 -1.83
C LEU A 138 15.94 -11.07 -2.80
N ALA A 139 15.96 -11.38 -4.09
CA ALA A 139 16.13 -10.38 -5.14
C ALA A 139 14.77 -9.92 -5.66
N GLN A 140 14.63 -8.61 -5.93
CA GLN A 140 13.43 -8.06 -6.54
C GLN A 140 13.27 -8.58 -7.97
N LEU A 141 12.04 -8.93 -8.33
CA LEU A 141 11.69 -9.27 -9.71
C LEU A 141 11.38 -7.99 -10.49
N GLU A 142 11.92 -7.92 -11.70
CA GLU A 142 11.79 -6.75 -12.55
C GLU A 142 11.45 -7.13 -13.98
N VAL A 143 10.63 -6.32 -14.66
CA VAL A 143 10.34 -6.44 -16.08
C VAL A 143 10.55 -5.10 -16.77
N ASP A 144 11.50 -5.05 -17.68
CA ASP A 144 11.72 -3.89 -18.54
C ASP A 144 10.82 -3.99 -19.78
N PHE A 145 9.93 -3.02 -19.91
CA PHE A 145 8.97 -2.95 -21.02
C PHE A 145 9.57 -2.37 -22.31
N VAL A 146 10.67 -1.62 -22.22
CA VAL A 146 11.37 -1.01 -23.37
C VAL A 146 10.40 -0.26 -24.29
N LEU A 147 9.58 0.64 -23.72
CA LEU A 147 8.48 1.30 -24.40
C LEU A 147 8.91 2.36 -25.42
N GLY A 148 10.16 2.82 -25.36
CA GLY A 148 10.71 3.75 -26.35
C GLY A 148 11.04 3.10 -27.70
N THR A 149 11.01 1.76 -27.81
CA THR A 149 11.29 1.03 -29.03
C THR A 149 10.00 0.57 -29.70
N ALA A 150 9.59 1.18 -30.79
CA ALA A 150 8.31 0.93 -31.48
C ALA A 150 8.07 -0.53 -31.91
N THR A 151 9.13 -1.34 -32.07
CA THR A 151 9.06 -2.75 -32.43
C THR A 151 8.88 -3.69 -31.24
N THR A 152 8.95 -3.18 -30.02
CA THR A 152 8.82 -4.00 -28.80
C THR A 152 7.45 -4.69 -28.75
N ASN A 153 7.47 -6.00 -28.51
CA ASN A 153 6.23 -6.75 -28.29
C ASN A 153 5.76 -6.59 -26.84
N VAL A 154 4.98 -5.54 -26.56
CA VAL A 154 4.46 -5.21 -25.24
C VAL A 154 3.60 -6.34 -24.66
N GLN A 155 2.80 -7.04 -25.51
CA GLN A 155 2.02 -8.19 -25.06
C GLN A 155 2.90 -9.34 -24.54
N ALA A 156 4.07 -9.56 -25.17
CA ALA A 156 5.02 -10.57 -24.68
C ALA A 156 5.58 -10.17 -23.31
N LYS A 157 5.87 -8.89 -23.09
CA LYS A 157 6.33 -8.37 -21.79
C LYS A 157 5.28 -8.56 -20.71
N VAL A 158 4.01 -8.28 -21.01
CA VAL A 158 2.90 -8.53 -20.08
C VAL A 158 2.75 -10.02 -19.77
N ARG A 159 2.88 -10.91 -20.76
CA ARG A 159 2.87 -12.37 -20.51
C ARG A 159 4.04 -12.81 -19.63
N THR A 160 5.23 -12.24 -19.82
CA THR A 160 6.38 -12.50 -18.95
C THR A 160 6.08 -12.07 -17.52
N LEU A 161 5.50 -10.88 -17.33
CA LEU A 161 5.08 -10.39 -16.01
C LEU A 161 4.08 -11.36 -15.35
N LEU A 162 3.05 -11.79 -16.05
CA LEU A 162 2.05 -12.73 -15.54
C LEU A 162 2.68 -14.06 -15.10
N ARG A 163 3.58 -14.63 -15.92
CA ARG A 163 4.29 -15.87 -15.58
C ARG A 163 5.14 -15.72 -14.33
N LEU A 164 5.87 -14.62 -14.17
CA LEU A 164 6.64 -14.36 -12.95
C LEU A 164 5.75 -14.30 -11.71
N VAL A 165 4.59 -13.66 -11.80
CA VAL A 165 3.63 -13.62 -10.68
C VAL A 165 3.06 -15.01 -10.40
N GLU A 166 2.68 -15.78 -11.43
CA GLU A 166 2.14 -17.14 -11.29
C GLU A 166 3.17 -18.11 -10.69
N GLU A 167 4.42 -18.05 -11.14
CA GLU A 167 5.53 -18.85 -10.60
C GLU A 167 5.76 -18.57 -9.10
N GLU A 168 5.71 -17.30 -8.70
CA GLU A 168 5.90 -16.91 -7.30
C GLU A 168 4.66 -17.19 -6.42
N LEU A 169 3.46 -17.32 -6.99
CA LEU A 169 2.25 -17.71 -6.24
C LEU A 169 2.35 -19.12 -5.67
N LYS A 170 3.12 -20.02 -6.29
CA LYS A 170 3.34 -21.40 -5.81
C LYS A 170 2.04 -22.15 -5.46
N GLY A 171 1.01 -21.97 -6.28
CA GLY A 171 -0.28 -22.64 -6.11
C GLY A 171 -1.33 -21.89 -5.28
N GLU A 172 -1.01 -20.69 -4.79
CA GLU A 172 -2.02 -19.81 -4.20
C GLU A 172 -2.94 -19.22 -5.28
N THR A 173 -4.19 -18.91 -4.93
CA THR A 173 -5.15 -18.32 -5.86
C THR A 173 -5.00 -16.81 -5.93
N MET A 174 -5.23 -16.23 -7.12
CA MET A 174 -5.37 -14.80 -7.33
C MET A 174 -6.60 -14.50 -8.18
N THR A 175 -7.18 -13.32 -8.04
CA THR A 175 -8.31 -12.86 -8.86
C THR A 175 -7.86 -12.11 -10.10
N GLY A 176 -6.63 -11.65 -10.16
CA GLY A 176 -6.02 -10.93 -11.28
C GLY A 176 -4.78 -10.19 -10.88
N VAL A 177 -4.13 -9.55 -11.86
CA VAL A 177 -2.94 -8.72 -11.63
C VAL A 177 -3.27 -7.26 -11.90
N HIS A 178 -2.89 -6.40 -10.98
CA HIS A 178 -3.04 -4.95 -11.07
C HIS A 178 -1.67 -4.27 -11.08
N ALA A 179 -1.51 -3.21 -11.85
CA ALA A 179 -0.27 -2.46 -11.93
C ALA A 179 -0.54 -0.97 -11.68
N LEU A 180 0.09 -0.42 -10.64
CA LEU A 180 0.15 1.01 -10.41
C LEU A 180 1.40 1.57 -11.10
N VAL A 181 1.21 2.51 -12.01
CA VAL A 181 2.27 3.05 -12.85
C VAL A 181 2.34 4.57 -12.78
N SER A 182 3.53 5.12 -13.01
CA SER A 182 3.69 6.57 -13.12
C SER A 182 3.04 7.13 -14.38
N PRO A 183 2.67 8.42 -14.42
CA PRO A 183 2.13 9.05 -15.62
C PRO A 183 3.03 8.85 -16.84
N GLU A 184 4.34 8.99 -16.67
CA GLU A 184 5.31 8.87 -17.74
C GLU A 184 5.36 7.45 -18.34
N PHE A 185 5.23 6.42 -17.50
CA PHE A 185 5.13 5.04 -17.95
C PHE A 185 3.79 4.80 -18.66
N PHE A 186 2.70 5.31 -18.09
CA PHE A 186 1.35 5.12 -18.60
C PHE A 186 1.19 5.74 -20.01
N ASP A 187 1.65 6.99 -20.18
CA ASP A 187 1.59 7.68 -21.47
C ASP A 187 2.38 6.94 -22.55
N ARG A 188 3.59 6.45 -22.21
CA ARG A 188 4.38 5.63 -23.13
C ARG A 188 3.71 4.30 -23.45
N LEU A 189 3.04 3.67 -22.48
CA LEU A 189 2.35 2.41 -22.68
C LEU A 189 1.18 2.57 -23.66
N ILE A 190 0.32 3.58 -23.44
CA ILE A 190 -0.85 3.84 -24.30
C ILE A 190 -0.41 4.30 -25.69
N GLY A 191 0.58 5.21 -25.76
CA GLY A 191 1.10 5.73 -27.02
C GLY A 191 1.97 4.73 -27.82
N HIS A 192 2.23 3.53 -27.29
CA HIS A 192 3.04 2.54 -27.99
C HIS A 192 2.29 1.97 -29.21
N ALA A 193 2.91 1.98 -30.40
CA ALA A 193 2.28 1.59 -31.67
C ALA A 193 1.58 0.21 -31.63
N LYS A 194 2.18 -0.78 -30.94
CA LYS A 194 1.59 -2.12 -30.81
C LYS A 194 0.40 -2.17 -29.86
N VAL A 195 0.34 -1.28 -28.87
CA VAL A 195 -0.80 -1.14 -27.96
C VAL A 195 -1.95 -0.44 -28.66
N GLU A 196 -1.68 0.65 -29.39
CA GLU A 196 -2.68 1.33 -30.21
C GLU A 196 -3.28 0.42 -31.28
N GLU A 197 -2.45 -0.37 -31.97
CA GLU A 197 -2.92 -1.35 -32.97
C GLU A 197 -3.88 -2.36 -32.34
N ALA A 198 -3.53 -2.94 -31.18
CA ALA A 198 -4.39 -3.88 -30.48
C ALA A 198 -5.71 -3.24 -30.04
N TYR A 199 -5.69 -1.96 -29.63
CA TYR A 199 -6.89 -1.22 -29.24
C TYR A 199 -7.81 -0.90 -30.42
N LYS A 200 -7.27 -0.57 -31.59
CA LYS A 200 -8.08 -0.32 -32.81
C LYS A 200 -8.92 -1.53 -33.19
N TYR A 201 -8.36 -2.73 -33.07
CA TYR A 201 -9.10 -3.98 -33.33
C TYR A 201 -10.16 -4.27 -32.25
N TYR A 202 -9.90 -3.95 -30.99
CA TYR A 202 -10.86 -4.14 -29.90
C TYR A 202 -12.03 -3.14 -29.96
N ALA A 203 -11.77 -1.91 -30.31
CA ALA A 203 -12.79 -0.85 -30.44
C ALA A 203 -13.81 -1.15 -31.56
N SER A 204 -13.48 -1.96 -32.58
CA SER A 204 -14.39 -2.36 -33.64
C SER A 204 -15.52 -3.28 -33.17
N THR A 205 -15.43 -3.85 -31.97
CA THR A 205 -16.39 -4.83 -31.41
C THR A 205 -17.46 -4.19 -30.50
N GLY A 206 -17.67 -2.85 -30.56
CA GLY A 206 -18.77 -2.18 -29.89
C GLY A 206 -18.45 -1.56 -28.51
N ALA A 207 -17.30 -1.81 -27.96
CA ALA A 207 -16.81 -1.09 -26.79
C ALA A 207 -16.18 0.25 -27.23
N GLN A 208 -16.56 1.37 -26.58
CA GLN A 208 -15.98 2.68 -26.85
C GLN A 208 -14.98 3.09 -25.74
N PRO A 209 -13.81 2.44 -25.63
CA PRO A 209 -12.89 2.66 -24.53
C PRO A 209 -12.24 4.06 -24.53
N LEU A 210 -12.27 4.78 -25.67
CA LEU A 210 -11.65 6.09 -25.79
C LEU A 210 -12.51 7.28 -25.31
N ARG A 211 -13.76 7.05 -24.88
CA ARG A 211 -14.64 8.08 -24.32
C ARG A 211 -14.56 8.21 -22.80
N GLU A 212 -14.00 7.21 -22.13
CA GLU A 212 -13.85 7.20 -20.67
C GLU A 212 -12.41 7.51 -20.28
N ASP A 213 -12.21 7.99 -19.05
CA ASP A 213 -10.87 8.20 -18.50
C ASP A 213 -10.17 6.85 -18.25
N THR A 214 -9.34 6.43 -19.20
CA THR A 214 -8.62 5.15 -19.15
C THR A 214 -7.51 5.12 -18.10
N ARG A 215 -7.11 6.27 -17.53
CA ARG A 215 -6.04 6.35 -16.53
C ARG A 215 -6.35 5.54 -15.28
N ARG A 216 -7.62 5.41 -14.90
CA ARG A 216 -8.07 4.66 -13.72
C ARG A 216 -8.12 3.16 -13.93
N ARG A 217 -8.33 2.71 -15.16
CA ARG A 217 -8.48 1.30 -15.46
C ARG A 217 -8.21 1.02 -16.94
N PHE A 218 -7.00 0.62 -17.22
CA PHE A 218 -6.58 0.23 -18.57
C PHE A 218 -6.26 -1.28 -18.59
N PRO A 219 -7.23 -2.15 -18.95
CA PRO A 219 -6.99 -3.58 -19.05
C PRO A 219 -6.22 -3.90 -20.33
N PHE A 220 -5.05 -4.51 -20.20
CA PHE A 220 -4.25 -4.93 -21.32
C PHE A 220 -3.62 -6.30 -21.08
N SER A 221 -3.91 -7.28 -21.95
CA SER A 221 -3.37 -8.66 -21.91
C SER A 221 -3.46 -9.36 -20.53
N GLY A 222 -4.54 -9.12 -19.75
CA GLY A 222 -4.76 -9.77 -18.47
C GLY A 222 -4.24 -8.99 -17.25
N VAL A 223 -3.61 -7.83 -17.45
CA VAL A 223 -3.18 -6.91 -16.39
C VAL A 223 -4.00 -5.62 -16.48
N VAL A 224 -4.44 -5.12 -15.34
CA VAL A 224 -5.09 -3.81 -15.25
C VAL A 224 -4.04 -2.76 -14.86
N PHE A 225 -3.72 -1.86 -15.78
CA PHE A 225 -2.83 -0.73 -15.52
C PHE A 225 -3.63 0.46 -15.03
N GLU A 226 -3.13 1.12 -13.99
CA GLU A 226 -3.72 2.33 -13.42
C GLU A 226 -2.63 3.38 -13.23
N GLU A 227 -2.87 4.59 -13.75
CA GLU A 227 -2.02 5.74 -13.48
C GLU A 227 -2.15 6.16 -12.01
N TYR A 228 -1.03 6.17 -11.29
CA TYR A 228 -0.96 6.60 -9.91
C TYR A 228 -0.05 7.81 -9.75
N ASN A 229 -0.63 8.99 -9.89
CA ASN A 229 0.07 10.27 -9.78
C ASN A 229 -0.12 10.88 -8.39
N ALA A 230 0.22 10.14 -7.35
CA ALA A 230 0.16 10.64 -5.99
C ALA A 230 1.53 11.15 -5.52
N THR A 231 1.51 12.31 -4.89
CA THR A 231 2.68 12.98 -4.34
C THR A 231 2.44 13.24 -2.86
N VAL A 232 3.43 12.99 -2.04
CA VAL A 232 3.38 13.27 -0.60
C VAL A 232 4.45 14.29 -0.22
N THR A 233 4.14 15.11 0.77
CA THR A 233 5.11 15.99 1.41
C THR A 233 5.61 15.31 2.67
N LEU A 234 6.90 15.04 2.74
CA LEU A 234 7.56 14.45 3.90
C LEU A 234 7.57 15.43 5.09
N SER A 235 7.72 14.91 6.29
CA SER A 235 7.85 15.75 7.49
C SER A 235 9.07 16.67 7.47
N THR A 236 10.07 16.33 6.65
CA THR A 236 11.27 17.16 6.37
C THR A 236 11.02 18.30 5.40
N GLY A 237 9.80 18.42 4.81
CA GLY A 237 9.43 19.43 3.82
C GLY A 237 9.72 19.04 2.36
N GLY A 238 10.39 17.91 2.12
CA GLY A 238 10.61 17.37 0.77
C GLY A 238 9.34 16.78 0.17
N THR A 239 9.25 16.74 -1.16
CA THR A 239 8.13 16.13 -1.88
C THR A 239 8.61 14.85 -2.57
N GLU A 240 7.89 13.75 -2.39
CA GLU A 240 8.20 12.44 -2.99
C GLU A 240 6.98 11.94 -3.79
N LYS A 241 7.23 11.45 -5.03
CA LYS A 241 6.21 10.71 -5.79
C LYS A 241 6.10 9.30 -5.22
N LEU A 242 4.90 8.79 -5.00
CA LEU A 242 4.67 7.43 -4.49
C LEU A 242 5.14 6.37 -5.48
N VAL A 243 4.95 6.59 -6.78
CA VAL A 243 5.55 5.80 -7.85
C VAL A 243 6.56 6.67 -8.59
N PRO A 244 7.85 6.28 -8.67
CA PRO A 244 8.86 7.04 -9.39
C PRO A 244 8.55 7.19 -10.88
N ALA A 245 9.06 8.24 -11.48
CA ALA A 245 8.88 8.51 -12.91
C ALA A 245 9.43 7.36 -13.78
N GLY A 246 8.67 6.93 -14.79
CA GLY A 246 9.05 5.85 -15.69
C GLY A 246 8.97 4.45 -15.10
N GLU A 247 8.46 4.32 -13.89
CA GLU A 247 8.32 3.05 -13.17
C GLU A 247 6.85 2.72 -12.86
N GLY A 248 6.65 1.50 -12.43
CA GLY A 248 5.42 1.01 -11.86
C GLY A 248 5.65 -0.23 -11.01
N ILE A 249 4.60 -0.70 -10.37
CA ILE A 249 4.61 -1.93 -9.60
C ILE A 249 3.37 -2.74 -9.94
N ALA A 250 3.57 -4.00 -10.29
CA ALA A 250 2.51 -4.95 -10.57
C ALA A 250 2.42 -5.97 -9.44
N PHE A 251 1.19 -6.27 -9.02
CA PHE A 251 0.92 -7.15 -7.90
C PHE A 251 -0.37 -7.93 -8.09
N PRO A 252 -0.49 -9.15 -7.51
CA PRO A 252 -1.72 -9.92 -7.56
C PRO A 252 -2.77 -9.36 -6.61
N LEU A 253 -4.04 -9.48 -7.01
CA LEU A 253 -5.21 -9.22 -6.18
C LEU A 253 -5.83 -10.54 -5.69
N GLY A 254 -6.49 -10.49 -4.53
CA GLY A 254 -7.23 -11.64 -3.99
C GLY A 254 -6.33 -12.73 -3.38
N THR A 255 -5.09 -12.41 -3.03
CA THR A 255 -4.23 -13.28 -2.23
C THR A 255 -4.70 -13.30 -0.78
N LEU A 256 -4.51 -14.43 -0.08
CA LEU A 256 -5.07 -14.63 1.26
C LEU A 256 -4.36 -13.78 2.33
N ASP A 257 -3.04 -13.77 2.37
CA ASP A 257 -2.28 -13.23 3.50
C ASP A 257 -0.95 -12.59 3.09
N THR A 258 -0.81 -12.18 1.83
CA THR A 258 0.42 -11.61 1.29
C THR A 258 0.67 -10.19 1.81
N PHE A 259 -0.38 -9.38 1.86
CA PHE A 259 -0.30 -7.96 2.22
C PHE A 259 -1.08 -7.71 3.51
N VAL A 260 -0.37 -7.41 4.60
CA VAL A 260 -0.96 -7.19 5.92
C VAL A 260 -0.41 -5.94 6.55
N THR A 261 -1.28 -5.09 7.09
CA THR A 261 -0.87 -3.98 7.95
C THR A 261 -1.10 -4.37 9.40
N TYR A 262 -0.03 -4.60 10.14
CA TYR A 262 -0.09 -4.89 11.57
C TYR A 262 -0.29 -3.61 12.35
N GLY A 263 -1.22 -3.64 13.33
CA GLY A 263 -1.46 -2.54 14.25
C GLY A 263 -1.14 -2.95 15.68
N ALA A 264 -0.27 -2.21 16.36
CA ALA A 264 0.05 -2.43 17.77
C ALA A 264 -0.76 -1.49 18.68
N PRO A 265 -0.92 -1.81 19.99
CA PRO A 265 -1.57 -0.93 20.94
C PRO A 265 -0.94 0.45 21.03
N ALA A 266 -1.74 1.44 21.41
CA ALA A 266 -1.28 2.79 21.72
C ALA A 266 -0.29 2.79 22.89
N ASN A 267 0.48 3.87 23.02
CA ASN A 267 1.39 4.06 24.14
C ASN A 267 0.64 4.63 25.36
N LEU A 268 -0.45 3.96 25.76
CA LEU A 268 -1.33 4.33 26.86
C LEU A 268 -1.49 3.17 27.84
N ILE A 269 -1.56 3.45 29.13
CA ILE A 269 -1.76 2.42 30.16
C ILE A 269 -3.05 1.62 29.92
N GLU A 270 -4.10 2.29 29.44
CA GLU A 270 -5.42 1.72 29.19
C GLU A 270 -5.43 0.70 28.01
N THR A 271 -4.43 0.76 27.13
CA THR A 271 -4.34 -0.09 25.94
C THR A 271 -3.33 -1.22 26.08
N VAL A 272 -2.69 -1.35 27.23
CA VAL A 272 -1.72 -2.44 27.49
C VAL A 272 -2.41 -3.80 27.34
N ASN A 273 -1.80 -4.71 26.57
CA ASN A 273 -2.32 -6.05 26.27
C ASN A 273 -3.67 -6.09 25.54
N THR A 274 -4.11 -4.98 24.93
CA THR A 274 -5.28 -4.97 24.04
C THR A 274 -4.86 -5.18 22.60
N MET A 275 -5.84 -5.53 21.75
CA MET A 275 -5.61 -5.60 20.29
C MET A 275 -5.40 -4.20 19.73
N GLY A 276 -4.38 -4.03 18.91
CA GLY A 276 -4.08 -2.76 18.26
C GLY A 276 -5.18 -2.30 17.32
N LEU A 277 -5.46 -1.00 17.32
CA LEU A 277 -6.40 -0.34 16.40
C LEU A 277 -5.64 0.50 15.36
N PRO A 278 -6.25 0.82 14.22
CA PRO A 278 -5.62 1.61 13.18
C PRO A 278 -5.19 3.02 13.61
N ILE A 279 -5.94 3.63 14.51
CA ILE A 279 -5.68 4.95 15.08
C ILE A 279 -6.33 5.07 16.46
N TYR A 280 -5.67 5.78 17.34
CA TYR A 280 -6.18 6.16 18.65
C TYR A 280 -6.28 7.68 18.74
N ALA A 281 -7.28 8.18 19.46
CA ALA A 281 -7.44 9.60 19.71
C ALA A 281 -7.84 9.82 21.18
N ARG A 282 -7.21 10.79 21.83
CA ARG A 282 -7.46 11.16 23.21
C ARG A 282 -7.51 12.67 23.37
N GLN A 283 -8.38 13.13 24.27
CA GLN A 283 -8.50 14.53 24.67
C GLN A 283 -8.04 14.68 26.13
N LEU A 284 -7.27 15.70 26.40
CA LEU A 284 -6.79 16.04 27.72
C LEU A 284 -6.95 17.53 27.93
N ALA A 285 -7.82 17.92 28.88
CA ALA A 285 -7.87 19.30 29.33
C ALA A 285 -6.63 19.57 30.19
N ARG A 286 -5.93 20.67 29.93
CA ARG A 286 -4.85 21.10 30.83
C ARG A 286 -5.42 21.53 32.18
N PRO A 287 -4.75 21.17 33.28
CA PRO A 287 -5.23 21.53 34.65
C PRO A 287 -5.38 23.02 34.86
N ASP A 288 -4.61 23.84 34.17
CA ASP A 288 -4.65 25.30 34.21
C ASP A 288 -5.76 25.93 33.35
N GLY A 289 -6.52 25.10 32.59
CA GLY A 289 -7.58 25.57 31.71
C GLY A 289 -7.09 26.29 30.44
N SER A 290 -5.79 26.36 30.19
CA SER A 290 -5.23 27.14 29.10
C SER A 290 -5.43 26.51 27.69
N ALA A 291 -5.62 25.20 27.63
CA ALA A 291 -5.81 24.49 26.37
C ALA A 291 -6.46 23.11 26.55
N ILE A 292 -7.04 22.58 25.47
CA ILE A 292 -7.43 21.18 25.36
C ILE A 292 -6.45 20.53 24.41
N GLU A 293 -5.64 19.60 24.88
CA GLU A 293 -4.73 18.80 24.06
C GLU A 293 -5.51 17.69 23.37
N VAL A 294 -5.30 17.58 22.07
CA VAL A 294 -5.83 16.50 21.24
C VAL A 294 -4.65 15.66 20.79
N LYS A 295 -4.55 14.45 21.30
CA LYS A 295 -3.47 13.52 20.98
C LYS A 295 -4.01 12.43 20.11
N THR A 296 -3.32 12.18 18.97
CA THR A 296 -3.61 11.04 18.12
C THR A 296 -2.35 10.23 17.91
N GLU A 297 -2.50 8.94 17.88
CA GLU A 297 -1.38 8.03 17.63
C GLU A 297 -1.82 6.83 16.80
N ALA A 298 -0.90 6.35 16.00
CA ALA A 298 -1.03 5.12 15.28
C ALA A 298 0.26 4.31 15.45
N SER A 299 0.13 3.02 15.70
CA SER A 299 1.26 2.10 15.70
C SER A 299 1.00 1.08 14.61
N ILE A 300 1.53 1.31 13.41
CA ILE A 300 1.22 0.50 12.22
C ILE A 300 2.50 0.10 11.48
N LEU A 301 2.52 -1.14 10.98
CA LEU A 301 3.58 -1.66 10.12
C LEU A 301 2.95 -2.44 8.96
N PRO A 302 2.91 -1.89 7.75
CA PRO A 302 2.53 -2.66 6.59
C PRO A 302 3.64 -3.63 6.20
N VAL A 303 3.29 -4.89 6.02
CA VAL A 303 4.20 -5.97 5.67
C VAL A 303 3.77 -6.63 4.36
N ASN A 304 4.70 -6.73 3.44
CA ASN A 304 4.60 -7.62 2.30
C ASN A 304 5.34 -8.92 2.66
N LYS A 305 4.60 -9.97 2.99
CA LYS A 305 5.16 -11.26 3.40
C LYS A 305 5.85 -12.01 2.27
N ARG A 306 5.51 -11.67 1.02
CA ARG A 306 6.05 -12.27 -0.21
C ARG A 306 6.49 -11.19 -1.19
N PRO A 307 7.63 -10.50 -0.93
CA PRO A 307 8.04 -9.32 -1.69
C PRO A 307 8.19 -9.56 -3.21
N ARG A 308 8.53 -10.78 -3.62
CA ARG A 308 8.68 -11.14 -5.03
C ARG A 308 7.37 -11.18 -5.82
N LEU A 309 6.21 -11.29 -5.14
CA LEU A 309 4.90 -11.17 -5.81
C LEU A 309 4.60 -9.76 -6.32
N ALA A 310 5.28 -8.77 -5.77
CA ALA A 310 5.23 -7.40 -6.24
C ALA A 310 6.39 -7.15 -7.21
N VAL A 311 6.11 -7.18 -8.51
CA VAL A 311 7.10 -7.07 -9.58
C VAL A 311 7.27 -5.62 -9.99
N ARG A 312 8.52 -5.14 -9.98
CA ARG A 312 8.83 -3.81 -10.51
C ARG A 312 8.74 -3.83 -12.03
N ILE A 313 8.03 -2.88 -12.59
CA ILE A 313 7.97 -2.65 -14.04
C ILE A 313 8.55 -1.28 -14.36
N PHE A 314 9.29 -1.19 -15.44
CA PHE A 314 9.91 0.06 -15.86
C PHE A 314 10.17 0.07 -17.38
N SER A 315 10.56 1.22 -17.90
CA SER A 315 11.03 1.35 -19.26
C SER A 315 12.40 2.01 -19.26
N SER A 316 13.41 1.25 -19.74
CA SER A 316 14.81 1.71 -19.77
C SER A 316 15.07 2.77 -20.83
N ASN A 317 14.14 3.03 -21.74
CA ASN A 317 14.27 4.00 -22.84
C ASN A 317 12.96 4.75 -23.09
#